data_b6db59fe4b4ad287fef29a909a23e7df
#
_entry.id   b6db59fe4b4ad287fef29a909a23e7df
#
_cell.length_a   1.000
_cell.length_b   1.000
_cell.length_c   1.000
_cell.angle_alpha   90.00
_cell.angle_beta   90.00
_cell.angle_gamma   90.00
#
_symmetry.space_group_name_H-M   'P 1'
#
loop_
_entity.id
_entity.type
_entity.pdbx_description
1 polymer ?
#
loop_
_entity_poly.entity_id
_entity_poly.type
_entity_poly.pdbx_seq_one_letter_code
_entity_poly.pdbx_strand_id
1 'polypeptide(L)'
;MPSSDFALFMQQVLRRPHQVVALAPSSARLCAEMVAGLDPAGGPVIELGAGTGNITQAILGCGIAPGRLHCIEMNPEFCTRLRDRFAGVTVHQMSAGDVGMLPLDTVQAVVSGLPLLSMPVS
;
A
#
# COMPACT_ATOMS: atom_id res chain seq x y z
N MET A 1 20.70 -1.68 3.95
CA MET A 1 19.94 -0.41 4.04
C MET A 1 18.52 -0.62 3.57
N PRO A 2 17.51 -0.17 4.34
CA PRO A 2 16.13 -0.31 3.89
C PRO A 2 15.87 0.32 2.53
N SER A 3 16.58 1.42 2.22
CA SER A 3 16.42 2.12 0.95
C SER A 3 16.83 1.28 -0.26
N SER A 4 17.86 0.43 -0.15
CA SER A 4 18.25 -0.41 -1.29
C SER A 4 17.25 -1.54 -1.52
N ASP A 5 16.67 -2.12 -0.47
CA ASP A 5 15.62 -3.11 -0.60
C ASP A 5 14.37 -2.49 -1.20
N PHE A 6 14.04 -1.28 -0.78
CA PHE A 6 12.91 -0.54 -1.35
C PHE A 6 13.14 -0.24 -2.83
N ALA A 7 14.35 0.18 -3.19
CA ALA A 7 14.68 0.47 -4.59
C ALA A 7 14.54 -0.78 -5.47
N LEU A 8 15.02 -1.93 -4.99
CA LEU A 8 14.87 -3.20 -5.70
C LEU A 8 13.40 -3.56 -5.87
N PHE A 9 12.61 -3.40 -4.82
CA PHE A 9 11.18 -3.64 -4.89
C PHE A 9 10.53 -2.75 -5.95
N MET A 10 10.82 -1.46 -5.94
CA MET A 10 10.26 -0.51 -6.90
C MET A 10 10.66 -0.84 -8.33
N GLN A 11 11.90 -1.29 -8.55
CA GLN A 11 12.33 -1.72 -9.88
C GLN A 11 11.51 -2.90 -10.37
N GLN A 12 11.25 -3.88 -9.50
CA GLN A 12 10.43 -5.04 -9.87
C GLN A 12 8.99 -4.64 -10.15
N VAL A 13 8.44 -3.75 -9.34
CA VAL A 13 7.09 -3.24 -9.51
C VAL A 13 6.95 -2.53 -10.86
N LEU A 14 7.92 -1.68 -11.22
CA LEU A 14 7.87 -0.89 -12.44
C LEU A 14 8.06 -1.73 -13.71
N ARG A 15 8.53 -2.96 -13.60
CA ARG A 15 8.64 -3.88 -14.75
C ARG A 15 7.31 -4.51 -15.13
N ARG A 16 6.29 -4.38 -14.30
CA ARG A 16 4.99 -5.03 -14.49
C ARG A 16 3.95 -4.00 -14.88
N PRO A 17 2.93 -4.37 -15.66
CA PRO A 17 1.88 -3.43 -16.06
C PRO A 17 0.92 -3.16 -14.91
N HIS A 18 1.36 -2.39 -13.93
CA HIS A 18 0.52 -1.96 -12.82
C HIS A 18 0.90 -0.54 -12.40
N GLN A 19 0.05 0.06 -11.59
CA GLN A 19 0.13 1.45 -11.20
C GLN A 19 0.80 1.58 -9.83
N VAL A 20 1.74 2.52 -9.74
CA VAL A 20 2.31 2.93 -8.46
C VAL A 20 1.78 4.31 -8.14
N VAL A 21 1.14 4.46 -6.98
CA VAL A 21 0.55 5.71 -6.54
C VAL A 21 1.17 6.10 -5.22
N ALA A 22 1.79 7.28 -5.17
CA ALA A 22 2.37 7.84 -3.95
C ALA A 22 1.46 8.94 -3.44
N LEU A 23 1.01 8.83 -2.19
CA LEU A 23 0.08 9.78 -1.59
C LEU A 23 0.69 10.44 -0.37
N ALA A 24 0.58 11.76 -0.31
CA ALA A 24 0.77 12.50 0.93
C ALA A 24 -0.61 12.61 1.59
N PRO A 25 -0.82 12.13 2.82
CA PRO A 25 -2.15 12.09 3.43
C PRO A 25 -2.57 13.47 3.94
N SER A 26 -2.77 14.41 3.05
CA SER A 26 -3.14 15.79 3.39
C SER A 26 -4.65 15.99 3.52
N SER A 27 -5.45 15.18 2.83
CA SER A 27 -6.91 15.26 2.94
C SER A 27 -7.55 13.96 2.45
N ALA A 28 -8.71 13.63 3.03
CA ALA A 28 -9.48 12.46 2.61
C ALA A 28 -9.95 12.59 1.17
N ARG A 29 -10.30 13.81 0.74
CA ARG A 29 -10.76 14.06 -0.61
C ARG A 29 -9.65 13.80 -1.63
N LEU A 30 -8.45 14.28 -1.37
CA LEU A 30 -7.31 14.06 -2.26
C LEU A 30 -6.98 12.59 -2.36
N CYS A 31 -6.99 11.87 -1.23
CA CYS A 31 -6.77 10.43 -1.22
C CYS A 31 -7.81 9.72 -2.08
N ALA A 32 -9.08 10.07 -1.93
CA ALA A 32 -10.16 9.45 -2.69
C ALA A 32 -10.00 9.67 -4.19
N GLU A 33 -9.62 10.88 -4.60
CA GLU A 33 -9.40 11.18 -6.01
C GLU A 33 -8.23 10.38 -6.59
N MET A 34 -7.15 10.27 -5.83
CA MET A 34 -5.95 9.59 -6.32
C MET A 34 -6.14 8.07 -6.42
N VAL A 35 -6.96 7.46 -5.56
CA VAL A 35 -7.21 6.01 -5.61
C VAL A 35 -8.41 5.65 -6.49
N ALA A 36 -9.12 6.63 -7.02
CA ALA A 36 -10.32 6.38 -7.84
C ALA A 36 -10.02 5.60 -9.12
N GLY A 37 -8.76 5.58 -9.57
CA GLY A 37 -8.35 4.79 -10.74
C GLY A 37 -8.14 3.31 -10.48
N LEU A 38 -8.24 2.86 -9.23
CA LEU A 38 -8.09 1.45 -8.92
C LEU A 38 -9.29 0.66 -9.43
N ASP A 39 -9.01 -0.53 -9.99
CA ASP A 39 -10.02 -1.38 -10.58
C ASP A 39 -10.53 -2.40 -9.55
N PRO A 40 -11.81 -2.30 -9.13
CA PRO A 40 -12.37 -3.27 -8.17
C PRO A 40 -12.32 -4.72 -8.66
N ALA A 41 -12.28 -4.93 -9.97
CA ALA A 41 -12.17 -6.27 -10.56
C ALA A 41 -10.73 -6.67 -10.82
N GLY A 42 -9.77 -5.79 -10.52
CA GLY A 42 -8.35 -6.04 -10.77
C GLY A 42 -7.68 -6.90 -9.72
N GLY A 43 -6.36 -6.96 -9.80
CA GLY A 43 -5.56 -7.73 -8.86
C GLY A 43 -5.43 -7.08 -7.49
N PRO A 44 -4.62 -7.68 -6.61
CA PRO A 44 -4.39 -7.14 -5.27
C PRO A 44 -3.79 -5.75 -5.29
N VAL A 45 -4.04 -5.01 -4.23
CA VAL A 45 -3.45 -3.69 -3.97
C VAL A 45 -2.57 -3.80 -2.73
N ILE A 46 -1.38 -3.25 -2.80
CA ILE A 46 -0.47 -3.15 -1.66
C ILE A 46 -0.46 -1.70 -1.18
N GLU A 47 -0.69 -1.52 0.11
CA GLU A 47 -0.57 -0.21 0.75
C GLU A 47 0.65 -0.20 1.67
N LEU A 48 1.60 0.71 1.43
CA LEU A 48 2.81 0.84 2.23
C LEU A 48 2.62 1.92 3.29
N GLY A 49 2.89 1.56 4.56
CA GLY A 49 2.79 2.51 5.65
C GLY A 49 1.35 2.90 5.95
N ALA A 50 0.48 1.90 6.18
CA ALA A 50 -0.95 2.14 6.35
C ALA A 50 -1.31 3.06 7.53
N GLY A 51 -0.50 3.04 8.59
CA GLY A 51 -0.63 3.96 9.72
C GLY A 51 -2.01 3.94 10.35
N THR A 52 -2.67 5.09 10.37
CA THR A 52 -3.99 5.25 10.98
C THR A 52 -5.14 4.72 10.11
N GLY A 53 -4.87 4.40 8.84
CA GLY A 53 -5.87 3.80 7.97
C GLY A 53 -6.66 4.76 7.10
N ASN A 54 -6.26 6.02 7.00
CA ASN A 54 -6.99 6.99 6.18
C ASN A 54 -6.94 6.62 4.69
N ILE A 55 -5.77 6.23 4.20
CA ILE A 55 -5.62 5.79 2.81
C ILE A 55 -6.28 4.42 2.64
N THR A 56 -6.14 3.53 3.63
CA THR A 56 -6.83 2.24 3.65
C THR A 56 -8.33 2.41 3.42
N GLN A 57 -8.94 3.33 4.15
CA GLN A 57 -10.36 3.62 4.01
C GLN A 57 -10.69 4.12 2.60
N ALA A 58 -9.86 4.97 2.04
CA ALA A 58 -10.07 5.50 0.68
C ALA A 58 -9.99 4.37 -0.37
N ILE A 59 -9.04 3.47 -0.23
CA ILE A 59 -8.90 2.32 -1.14
C ILE A 59 -10.15 1.45 -1.09
N LEU A 60 -10.61 1.11 0.10
CA LEU A 60 -11.82 0.31 0.26
C LEU A 60 -13.05 1.06 -0.26
N GLY A 61 -13.06 2.38 -0.07
CA GLY A 61 -14.16 3.24 -0.55
C GLY A 61 -14.31 3.28 -2.06
N CYS A 62 -13.27 2.98 -2.81
CA CYS A 62 -13.38 2.92 -4.27
C CYS A 62 -13.75 1.53 -4.81
N GLY A 63 -14.08 0.60 -3.92
CA GLY A 63 -14.63 -0.68 -4.32
C GLY A 63 -13.67 -1.87 -4.25
N ILE A 64 -12.44 -1.66 -3.81
CA ILE A 64 -11.49 -2.76 -3.63
C ILE A 64 -11.97 -3.65 -2.48
N ALA A 65 -12.14 -4.95 -2.75
CA ALA A 65 -12.56 -5.88 -1.72
C ALA A 65 -11.48 -6.00 -0.63
N PRO A 66 -11.87 -6.10 0.65
CA PRO A 66 -10.89 -6.20 1.73
C PRO A 66 -9.86 -7.32 1.55
N GLY A 67 -10.28 -8.47 1.03
CA GLY A 67 -9.38 -9.60 0.79
C GLY A 67 -8.33 -9.34 -0.29
N ARG A 68 -8.47 -8.29 -1.06
CA ARG A 68 -7.50 -7.90 -2.08
C ARG A 68 -6.56 -6.78 -1.64
N LEU A 69 -6.76 -6.24 -0.44
CA LEU A 69 -5.92 -5.17 0.09
C LEU A 69 -4.94 -5.73 1.10
N HIS A 70 -3.66 -5.48 0.85
CA HIS A 70 -2.56 -5.87 1.72
C HIS A 70 -1.92 -4.63 2.30
N CYS A 71 -2.07 -4.42 3.60
CA CYS A 71 -1.49 -3.28 4.30
C CYS A 71 -0.16 -3.68 4.92
N ILE A 72 0.86 -2.91 4.65
CA ILE A 72 2.20 -3.11 5.21
C ILE A 72 2.44 -2.03 6.25
N GLU A 73 2.66 -2.43 7.50
CA GLU A 73 2.84 -1.50 8.61
C GLU A 73 3.80 -2.08 9.62
N MET A 74 4.80 -1.31 10.03
CA MET A 74 5.80 -1.75 11.00
C MET A 74 5.31 -1.66 12.43
N ASN A 75 4.48 -0.68 12.74
CA ASN A 75 4.07 -0.40 14.11
C ASN A 75 3.01 -1.43 14.55
N PRO A 76 3.29 -2.24 15.58
CA PRO A 76 2.35 -3.29 16.00
C PRO A 76 1.02 -2.74 16.49
N GLU A 77 1.02 -1.56 17.12
CA GLU A 77 -0.20 -0.93 17.60
C GLU A 77 -1.10 -0.52 16.43
N PHE A 78 -0.50 0.06 15.39
CA PHE A 78 -1.25 0.40 14.17
C PHE A 78 -1.77 -0.85 13.48
N CYS A 79 -0.99 -1.92 13.44
CA CYS A 79 -1.44 -3.18 12.87
C CYS A 79 -2.70 -3.70 13.58
N THR A 80 -2.71 -3.66 14.90
CA THR A 80 -3.87 -4.07 15.69
C THR A 80 -5.09 -3.22 15.35
N ARG A 81 -4.92 -1.91 15.29
CA ARG A 81 -6.01 -0.99 14.97
C ARG A 81 -6.54 -1.22 13.56
N LEU A 82 -5.66 -1.46 12.60
CA LEU A 82 -6.07 -1.72 11.23
C LEU A 82 -6.90 -3.00 11.13
N ARG A 83 -6.47 -4.06 11.82
CA ARG A 83 -7.21 -5.32 11.84
C ARG A 83 -8.58 -5.17 12.48
N ASP A 84 -8.66 -4.38 13.55
CA ASP A 84 -9.94 -4.15 14.23
C ASP A 84 -10.89 -3.29 13.40
N ARG A 85 -10.34 -2.29 12.71
CA ARG A 85 -11.15 -1.33 11.97
C ARG A 85 -11.58 -1.85 10.60
N PHE A 86 -10.74 -2.63 9.94
CA PHE A 86 -10.97 -3.07 8.57
C PHE A 86 -10.98 -4.60 8.49
N ALA A 87 -12.12 -5.18 8.82
CA ALA A 87 -12.28 -6.64 8.79
C ALA A 87 -12.03 -7.18 7.37
N GLY A 88 -11.27 -8.25 7.28
CA GLY A 88 -10.97 -8.91 6.00
C GLY A 88 -9.73 -8.39 5.27
N VAL A 89 -9.21 -7.22 5.65
CA VAL A 89 -7.95 -6.70 5.10
C VAL A 89 -6.79 -7.51 5.67
N THR A 90 -5.83 -7.85 4.82
CA THR A 90 -4.62 -8.54 5.27
C THR A 90 -3.59 -7.51 5.73
N VAL A 91 -3.26 -7.53 7.02
CA VAL A 91 -2.28 -6.62 7.60
C VAL A 91 -0.99 -7.39 7.87
N HIS A 92 0.10 -6.91 7.28
CA HIS A 92 1.42 -7.50 7.46
C HIS A 92 2.27 -6.57 8.32
N GLN A 93 2.72 -7.07 9.47
CA GLN A 93 3.62 -6.30 10.33
C GLN A 93 5.04 -6.50 9.84
N MET A 94 5.47 -5.61 8.95
CA MET A 94 6.80 -5.67 8.36
C MET A 94 7.20 -4.30 7.83
N SER A 95 8.47 -4.14 7.46
CA SER A 95 8.92 -2.92 6.82
C SER A 95 8.56 -2.94 5.33
N ALA A 96 8.42 -1.75 4.75
CA ALA A 96 8.16 -1.63 3.31
C ALA A 96 9.28 -2.27 2.47
N GLY A 97 10.52 -2.28 2.99
CA GLY A 97 11.63 -2.92 2.29
C GLY A 97 11.51 -4.42 2.13
N ASP A 98 10.68 -5.07 2.98
CA ASP A 98 10.51 -6.51 2.96
C ASP A 98 9.30 -6.96 2.12
N VAL A 99 8.58 -6.02 1.54
CA VAL A 99 7.33 -6.32 0.81
C VAL A 99 7.55 -7.27 -0.37
N GLY A 100 8.74 -7.30 -0.95
CA GLY A 100 9.07 -8.23 -2.02
C GLY A 100 9.04 -9.69 -1.60
N MET A 101 9.01 -9.97 -0.31
CA MET A 101 8.90 -11.34 0.22
C MET A 101 7.46 -11.85 0.27
N LEU A 102 6.48 -10.99 0.01
CA LEU A 102 5.09 -11.41 -0.02
C LEU A 102 4.84 -12.35 -1.21
N PRO A 103 4.07 -13.44 -1.02
CA PRO A 103 3.80 -14.40 -2.08
C PRO A 103 2.71 -13.89 -3.03
N LEU A 104 2.91 -12.73 -3.60
CA LEU A 104 1.98 -12.11 -4.55
C LEU A 104 2.64 -12.07 -5.92
N ASP A 105 2.08 -12.81 -6.88
CA ASP A 105 2.63 -12.87 -8.24
C ASP A 105 2.39 -11.57 -9.00
N THR A 106 1.19 -11.02 -8.84
CA THR A 106 0.79 -9.80 -9.53
C THR A 106 0.01 -8.91 -8.58
N VAL A 107 0.22 -7.60 -8.73
CA VAL A 107 -0.58 -6.59 -8.04
C VAL A 107 -1.00 -5.56 -9.06
N GLN A 108 -2.19 -4.97 -8.89
CA GLN A 108 -2.59 -3.92 -9.81
C GLN A 108 -1.95 -2.58 -9.45
N ALA A 109 -1.69 -2.34 -8.17
CA ALA A 109 -1.14 -1.06 -7.74
C ALA A 109 -0.44 -1.18 -6.39
N VAL A 110 0.52 -0.30 -6.17
CA VAL A 110 1.16 -0.07 -4.89
C VAL A 110 0.85 1.38 -4.50
N VAL A 111 0.16 1.56 -3.37
CA VAL A 111 -0.23 2.87 -2.86
C VAL A 111 0.62 3.15 -1.63
N SER A 112 1.33 4.27 -1.63
CA SER A 112 2.24 4.56 -0.53
C SER A 112 1.82 5.82 0.22
N GLY A 113 1.60 5.67 1.53
CA GLY A 113 1.49 6.80 2.45
C GLY A 113 2.83 7.23 3.01
N LEU A 114 3.89 6.55 2.64
CA LEU A 114 5.23 6.92 3.08
C LEU A 114 5.76 8.09 2.24
N PRO A 115 6.61 8.95 2.84
CA PRO A 115 7.20 10.06 2.09
C PRO A 115 8.29 9.53 1.15
N LEU A 116 7.91 9.17 -0.08
CA LEU A 116 8.84 8.59 -1.05
C LEU A 116 9.99 9.52 -1.39
N LEU A 117 9.79 10.84 -1.25
CA LEU A 117 10.83 11.82 -1.51
C LEU A 117 11.99 11.74 -0.52
N SER A 118 11.77 11.14 0.65
CA SER A 118 12.84 10.95 1.64
C SER A 118 13.66 9.71 1.39
N MET A 119 13.32 8.90 0.39
CA MET A 119 14.01 7.68 0.06
C MET A 119 14.98 7.92 -1.08
N PRO A 120 16.19 7.35 -1.00
CA PRO A 120 17.14 7.47 -2.11
C PRO A 120 16.57 6.84 -3.38
N VAL A 121 16.69 7.55 -4.46
CA VAL A 121 16.35 7.04 -5.78
C VAL A 121 17.66 6.69 -6.45
N SER A 122 17.85 5.43 -6.71
CA SER A 122 19.10 4.97 -7.33
C SER A 122 18.85 4.52 -8.74
#